data_8ca68cbd9210534dc7a31e2522b01ce1
#
_entry.id   8ca68cbd9210534dc7a31e2522b01ce1
#
_cell.length_a   1.000
_cell.length_b   1.000
_cell.length_c   1.000
_cell.angle_alpha   90.00
_cell.angle_beta   90.00
_cell.angle_gamma   90.00
#
_symmetry.space_group_name_H-M   'P 1'
#
loop_
_entity.id
_entity.type
_entity.pdbx_description
1 polymer ?
#
loop_
_entity_poly.entity_id
_entity_poly.type
_entity_poly.pdbx_seq_one_letter_code
_entity_poly.pdbx_strand_id
1 'polypeptide(L)'
;MRIFDYIDTIEKPTIDNIRVIYKAINVKYDELIDMAVEPNSKNYNKWMQTLGCLKASEDLIIECIGKNAITDMEWLQLKCNIYKFQVKYGGLKYLNVEA
;
A
#
# COMPACT_ATOMS: atom_id res chain seq x y z
N MET A 1 -9.61 0.87 -10.84
CA MET A 1 -10.03 -0.33 -10.08
C MET A 1 -9.51 -0.22 -8.66
N ARG A 2 -10.32 -0.53 -7.67
CA ARG A 2 -9.86 -0.58 -6.28
C ARG A 2 -8.87 -1.72 -6.10
N ILE A 3 -7.86 -1.48 -5.26
CA ILE A 3 -6.81 -2.48 -5.05
C ILE A 3 -7.36 -3.80 -4.51
N PHE A 4 -8.41 -3.79 -3.68
CA PHE A 4 -9.01 -5.02 -3.18
C PHE A 4 -9.64 -5.85 -4.29
N ASP A 5 -10.32 -5.21 -5.26
CA ASP A 5 -10.88 -5.90 -6.40
C ASP A 5 -9.78 -6.54 -7.23
N TYR A 6 -8.68 -5.83 -7.41
CA TYR A 6 -7.51 -6.35 -8.11
C TYR A 6 -6.89 -7.54 -7.38
N ILE A 7 -6.68 -7.42 -6.07
CA ILE A 7 -6.11 -8.48 -5.24
C ILE A 7 -7.00 -9.72 -5.27
N ASP A 8 -8.32 -9.55 -5.22
CA ASP A 8 -9.27 -10.66 -5.23
C ASP A 8 -9.25 -11.45 -6.53
N THR A 9 -8.74 -10.88 -7.62
CA THR A 9 -8.56 -11.60 -8.88
C THR A 9 -7.30 -12.46 -8.89
N ILE A 10 -6.42 -12.30 -7.91
CA ILE A 10 -5.13 -12.96 -7.86
C ILE A 10 -5.20 -14.18 -6.97
N GLU A 11 -5.13 -15.36 -7.56
CA GLU A 11 -5.05 -16.61 -6.81
C GLU A 11 -3.62 -16.85 -6.33
N LYS A 12 -2.65 -16.70 -7.22
CA LYS A 12 -1.24 -16.86 -6.91
C LYS A 12 -0.47 -15.66 -7.49
N PRO A 13 0.10 -14.80 -6.64
CA PRO A 13 0.70 -13.56 -7.12
C PRO A 13 1.97 -13.82 -7.93
N THR A 14 2.15 -13.05 -8.98
CA THR A 14 3.38 -12.95 -9.74
C THR A 14 4.10 -11.66 -9.37
N ILE A 15 5.36 -11.53 -9.76
CA ILE A 15 6.10 -10.28 -9.54
C ILE A 15 5.48 -9.13 -10.36
N ASP A 16 4.89 -9.42 -11.49
CA ASP A 16 4.17 -8.38 -12.25
C ASP A 16 2.96 -7.85 -11.49
N ASN A 17 2.21 -8.72 -10.81
CA ASN A 17 1.13 -8.28 -9.91
C ASN A 17 1.68 -7.36 -8.81
N ILE A 18 2.81 -7.73 -8.23
CA ILE A 18 3.44 -6.97 -7.14
C ILE A 18 3.88 -5.58 -7.64
N ARG A 19 4.39 -5.50 -8.88
CA ARG A 19 4.76 -4.20 -9.48
C ARG A 19 3.56 -3.29 -9.68
N VAL A 20 2.42 -3.83 -10.09
CA VAL A 20 1.17 -3.06 -10.23
C VAL A 20 0.74 -2.50 -8.88
N ILE A 21 0.79 -3.32 -7.84
CA ILE A 21 0.48 -2.89 -6.46
C ILE A 21 1.47 -1.83 -5.99
N TYR A 22 2.76 -2.02 -6.25
CA TYR A 22 3.80 -1.05 -5.90
C TYR A 22 3.51 0.32 -6.49
N LYS A 23 3.14 0.37 -7.77
CA LYS A 23 2.82 1.64 -8.44
C LYS A 23 1.69 2.38 -7.72
N ALA A 24 0.63 1.66 -7.38
CA ALA A 24 -0.51 2.24 -6.67
C ALA A 24 -0.11 2.80 -5.29
N ILE A 25 0.67 2.03 -4.54
CA ILE A 25 1.16 2.43 -3.22
C ILE A 25 2.05 3.67 -3.32
N ASN A 26 2.95 3.69 -4.29
CA ASN A 26 3.89 4.79 -4.48
C ASN A 26 3.18 6.10 -4.82
N VAL A 27 2.18 6.05 -5.70
CA VAL A 27 1.37 7.22 -6.05
C VAL A 27 0.66 7.76 -4.80
N LYS A 28 0.07 6.88 -4.01
CA LYS A 28 -0.64 7.28 -2.78
C LYS A 28 0.32 7.85 -1.73
N TYR A 29 1.50 7.27 -1.60
CA TYR A 29 2.54 7.77 -0.70
C TYR A 29 2.93 9.20 -1.07
N ASP A 30 3.17 9.44 -2.35
CA ASP A 30 3.53 10.78 -2.84
C ASP A 30 2.41 11.80 -2.59
N GLU A 31 1.15 11.41 -2.81
CA GLU A 31 -0.01 12.28 -2.50
C GLU A 31 -0.03 12.66 -1.02
N LEU A 32 0.24 11.70 -0.13
CA LEU A 32 0.25 11.94 1.31
C LEU A 32 1.40 12.86 1.74
N ILE A 33 2.57 12.70 1.14
CA ILE A 33 3.72 13.57 1.40
C ILE A 33 3.37 15.00 1.00
N ASP A 34 2.73 15.18 -0.15
CA ASP A 34 2.36 16.49 -0.67
C ASP A 34 1.31 17.20 0.20
N MET A 35 0.56 16.48 1.01
CA MET A 35 -0.42 17.07 1.94
C MET A 35 0.23 17.91 3.05
N ALA A 36 1.47 17.64 3.39
CA ALA A 36 2.29 18.42 4.34
C ALA A 36 1.53 18.80 5.62
N VAL A 37 0.99 17.79 6.34
CA VAL A 37 0.20 18.00 7.55
C VAL A 37 1.09 18.58 8.67
N GLU A 38 0.62 19.67 9.30
CA GLU A 38 1.35 20.33 10.37
C GLU A 38 1.44 19.47 11.64
N PRO A 39 2.60 19.46 12.34
CA PRO A 39 2.79 18.63 13.54
C PRO A 39 1.78 18.88 14.66
N ASN A 40 1.22 20.08 14.76
CA ASN A 40 0.25 20.44 15.80
C ASN A 40 -1.19 20.13 15.38
N SER A 41 -1.41 19.65 14.16
CA SER A 41 -2.73 19.30 13.68
C SER A 41 -3.25 18.04 14.36
N LYS A 42 -4.56 18.00 14.65
CA LYS A 42 -5.20 16.79 15.17
C LYS A 42 -5.13 15.60 14.21
N ASN A 43 -4.87 15.85 12.93
CA ASN A 43 -4.76 14.81 11.90
C ASN A 43 -3.33 14.30 11.72
N TYR A 44 -2.37 14.90 12.40
CA TYR A 44 -0.95 14.60 12.22
C TYR A 44 -0.62 13.13 12.52
N ASN A 45 -1.09 12.60 13.66
CA ASN A 45 -0.81 11.23 14.05
C ASN A 45 -1.39 10.23 13.05
N LYS A 46 -2.61 10.48 12.57
CA LYS A 46 -3.25 9.62 11.56
C LYS A 46 -2.46 9.66 10.26
N TRP A 47 -2.02 10.83 9.84
CA TRP A 47 -1.21 11.02 8.64
C TRP A 47 0.11 10.26 8.76
N MET A 48 0.82 10.38 9.88
CA MET A 48 2.08 9.68 10.12
C MET A 48 1.91 8.16 10.14
N GLN A 49 0.85 7.66 10.76
CA GLN A 49 0.54 6.23 10.79
C GLN A 49 0.22 5.69 9.40
N THR A 50 -0.51 6.48 8.61
CA THR A 50 -0.84 6.12 7.23
C THR A 50 0.42 6.04 6.37
N LEU A 51 1.30 7.03 6.48
CA LEU A 51 2.60 7.02 5.80
C LEU A 51 3.43 5.79 6.21
N GLY A 52 3.48 5.49 7.50
CA GLY A 52 4.22 4.33 7.99
C GLY A 52 3.68 3.02 7.43
N CYS A 53 2.36 2.89 7.33
CA CYS A 53 1.72 1.70 6.76
C CYS A 53 2.08 1.52 5.29
N LEU A 54 2.01 2.58 4.49
CA LEU A 54 2.37 2.53 3.08
C LEU A 54 3.87 2.28 2.90
N LYS A 55 4.71 2.89 3.73
CA LYS A 55 6.16 2.69 3.67
C LYS A 55 6.53 1.24 3.97
N ALA A 56 5.91 0.64 4.97
CA ALA A 56 6.13 -0.76 5.30
C ALA A 56 5.74 -1.69 4.14
N SER A 57 4.63 -1.38 3.47
CA SER A 57 4.19 -2.13 2.29
C SER A 57 5.18 -1.97 1.13
N GLU A 58 5.65 -0.75 0.90
CA GLU A 58 6.63 -0.45 -0.14
C GLU A 58 7.94 -1.21 0.10
N ASP A 59 8.45 -1.19 1.33
CA ASP A 59 9.69 -1.88 1.69
C ASP A 59 9.59 -3.39 1.44
N LEU A 60 8.47 -3.99 1.82
CA LEU A 60 8.20 -5.40 1.57
C LEU A 60 8.18 -5.72 0.08
N ILE A 61 7.52 -4.88 -0.72
CA ILE A 61 7.43 -5.04 -2.17
C ILE A 61 8.82 -4.94 -2.80
N ILE A 62 9.62 -3.94 -2.41
CA ILE A 62 10.97 -3.74 -2.95
C ILE A 62 11.83 -4.98 -2.67
N GLU A 63 11.73 -5.55 -1.48
CA GLU A 63 12.42 -6.79 -1.13
C GLU A 63 12.00 -7.95 -2.04
N CYS A 64 10.69 -8.11 -2.27
CA CYS A 64 10.17 -9.17 -3.15
C CYS A 64 10.64 -8.98 -4.60
N ILE A 65 10.61 -7.75 -5.10
CA ILE A 65 11.08 -7.44 -6.46
C ILE A 65 12.57 -7.73 -6.57
N GLY A 66 13.36 -7.36 -5.56
CA GLY A 66 14.80 -7.58 -5.55
C GLY A 66 15.18 -9.05 -5.64
N LYS A 67 14.44 -9.93 -4.96
CA LYS A 67 14.67 -11.38 -5.03
C LYS A 67 13.86 -12.09 -6.12
N ASN A 68 13.02 -11.35 -6.83
CA ASN A 68 12.14 -11.83 -7.90
C ASN A 68 11.23 -12.98 -7.43
N ALA A 69 10.76 -12.91 -6.19
CA ALA A 69 9.89 -13.94 -5.62
C ALA A 69 9.08 -13.34 -4.46
N ILE A 70 7.88 -13.90 -4.26
CA ILE A 70 7.05 -13.56 -3.10
C ILE A 70 6.54 -14.86 -2.47
N THR A 71 6.77 -15.03 -1.19
CA THR A 71 6.27 -16.17 -0.43
C THR A 71 4.80 -15.96 -0.05
N ASP A 72 4.11 -17.05 0.33
CA ASP A 72 2.73 -16.97 0.79
C ASP A 72 2.59 -16.08 2.02
N MET A 73 3.56 -16.12 2.93
CA MET A 73 3.56 -15.27 4.12
C MET A 73 3.74 -13.80 3.77
N GLU A 74 4.62 -13.49 2.84
CA GLU A 74 4.81 -12.12 2.36
C GLU A 74 3.56 -11.58 1.66
N TRP A 75 2.93 -12.42 0.85
CA TRP A 75 1.67 -12.05 0.18
C TRP A 75 0.57 -11.76 1.20
N LEU A 76 0.44 -12.61 2.21
CA LEU A 76 -0.53 -12.40 3.29
C LEU A 76 -0.24 -11.10 4.04
N GLN A 77 1.03 -10.85 4.37
CA GLN A 77 1.43 -9.64 5.07
C GLN A 77 1.14 -8.38 4.25
N LEU A 78 1.41 -8.42 2.95
CA LEU A 78 1.11 -7.30 2.05
C LEU A 78 -0.40 -7.04 2.00
N LYS A 79 -1.22 -8.08 1.86
CA LYS A 79 -2.67 -7.94 1.88
C LYS A 79 -3.18 -7.35 3.19
N CYS A 80 -2.62 -7.79 4.32
CA CYS A 80 -2.98 -7.26 5.63
C CYS A 80 -2.63 -5.76 5.76
N ASN A 81 -1.48 -5.35 5.27
CA ASN A 81 -1.08 -3.95 5.28
C ASN A 81 -2.02 -3.09 4.42
N ILE A 82 -2.38 -3.58 3.24
CA ILE A 82 -3.32 -2.89 2.35
C ILE A 82 -4.70 -2.80 2.99
N TYR A 83 -5.18 -3.89 3.60
CA TYR A 83 -6.43 -3.91 4.34
C TYR A 83 -6.41 -2.86 5.46
N LYS A 84 -5.34 -2.83 6.24
CA LYS A 84 -5.17 -1.86 7.33
C LYS A 84 -5.25 -0.43 6.82
N PHE A 85 -4.58 -0.14 5.71
CA PHE A 85 -4.64 1.19 5.08
C PHE A 85 -6.07 1.56 4.69
N GLN A 86 -6.77 0.65 4.00
CA GLN A 86 -8.12 0.92 3.48
C GLN A 86 -9.16 1.06 4.59
N VAL A 87 -9.08 0.24 5.63
CA VAL A 87 -10.10 0.18 6.69
C VAL A 87 -9.77 1.11 7.85
N LYS A 88 -8.54 1.05 8.33
CA LYS A 88 -8.14 1.78 9.53
C LYS A 88 -7.83 3.25 9.27
N TYR A 89 -7.21 3.53 8.12
CA TYR A 89 -6.79 4.89 7.75
C TYR A 89 -7.63 5.48 6.62
N GLY A 90 -8.78 4.91 6.34
CA GLY A 90 -9.61 5.16 5.15
C GLY A 90 -10.31 6.50 5.07
N GLY A 91 -9.87 7.51 5.83
CA GLY A 91 -10.30 8.89 5.63
C GLY A 91 -9.71 9.54 4.39
N LEU A 92 -8.77 8.87 3.74
CA LEU A 92 -8.16 9.30 2.50
C LEU A 92 -8.75 8.49 1.36
N LYS A 93 -8.69 9.01 0.15
CA LYS A 93 -9.24 8.35 -1.04
C LYS A 93 -8.74 6.91 -1.15
N TYR A 94 -9.58 6.06 -1.69
CA TYR A 94 -9.25 4.65 -1.88
C TYR A 94 -7.95 4.47 -2.66
N LEU A 95 -7.23 3.41 -2.30
CA LEU A 95 -6.06 2.98 -3.05
C LEU A 95 -6.54 2.29 -4.34
N ASN A 96 -6.13 2.80 -5.48
CA ASN A 96 -6.55 2.30 -6.79
C ASN A 96 -5.35 1.79 -7.57
N VAL A 97 -5.55 0.73 -8.34
CA VAL A 97 -4.59 0.26 -9.33
C VAL A 97 -5.04 0.72 -10.70
N GLU A 98 -4.10 1.13 -11.51
CA GLU A 98 -4.37 1.46 -12.91
C GLU A 98 -4.38 0.19 -13.75
N ALA A 99 -5.39 0.07 -14.56
CA ALA A 99 -5.52 -1.04 -15.48
C ALA A 99 -4.46 -0.96 -16.59
#